data_e16a44c92ddac3f8e33e77a4e26832b4
#
_entry.id   e16a44c92ddac3f8e33e77a4e26832b4
#
_cell.length_a   1.000
_cell.length_b   1.000
_cell.length_c   1.000
_cell.angle_alpha   90.00
_cell.angle_beta   90.00
_cell.angle_gamma   90.00
#
_symmetry.space_group_name_H-M   'P 1'
#
loop_
_entity.id
_entity.type
_entity.pdbx_description
1 polymer ?
#
loop_
_entity_poly.entity_id
_entity_poly.type
_entity_poly.pdbx_seq_one_letter_code
_entity_poly.pdbx_strand_id
1 'polypeptide(L)'
;MAGGWLKARPTQYTAYAVVYILVVVAVLAAINVLTDRYDKSYDSTTNKHFSLSDQTIKVVKGLKQDVQFTYFGPQNEFPSARDVLDRYAGLSPKVKVTYIDPERKPQLAKAAGFRNDAPVLVDSGNRREGAKSLTEEEITGALIRSLKTGERTVCILSAAGEHSIDDTDAGGYSVLKQLLERDNYKVRAETLRPATAAADTSKPLAIGQAPTAATVEVPKDCTVLVVGGPRNDYPAPIVTAIKNYVESGGRALFMLDTPLRLGPSEPPTENEALLKVLTDWGVTVDDNLVLDFSGVGQIFNLGPEIPFIVKYESHPITQPLARVPTAFPLVRSLEVKNGDKTTVSKLLETTDDSIGTSSIPPSGRIDPRKGKKGPLTLAAAGTYNSTPPGRFVVVGTSLAAQNSMVGSRPLDNRDLMVNINNWLSSDEDLISIRPKPPEERPLNLTTQKLNFAFWLSIVVFPLVVVGFGAATWWKRR
;
A
#
# COMPACT_ATOMS: atom_id res chain seq x y z
N MET A 1 6.03 69.66 52.29
CA MET A 1 6.34 68.53 53.21
C MET A 1 5.87 67.23 52.56
N ALA A 2 6.60 66.69 51.59
CA ALA A 2 6.18 65.43 50.86
C ALA A 2 7.37 64.46 50.65
N GLY A 3 8.46 64.57 51.46
CA GLY A 3 9.68 63.77 51.22
C GLY A 3 9.99 62.70 52.27
N GLY A 4 9.16 62.51 53.29
CA GLY A 4 9.44 61.58 54.39
C GLY A 4 8.85 60.16 54.28
N TRP A 5 7.85 59.95 53.45
CA TRP A 5 7.10 58.67 53.38
C TRP A 5 7.84 57.58 52.57
N LEU A 6 8.67 57.95 51.64
CA LEU A 6 9.50 57.07 50.85
C LEU A 6 10.72 56.45 51.57
N LYS A 7 11.05 56.97 52.79
CA LYS A 7 12.19 56.49 53.59
C LYS A 7 11.81 55.59 54.76
N ALA A 8 10.54 55.30 54.95
CA ALA A 8 10.10 54.37 55.99
C ALA A 8 10.47 52.95 55.60
N ARG A 9 11.14 52.19 56.49
CA ARG A 9 11.57 50.81 56.25
C ARG A 9 10.49 49.89 55.63
N PRO A 10 9.19 49.92 56.08
CA PRO A 10 8.15 49.13 55.47
C PRO A 10 7.85 49.47 53.99
N THR A 11 7.94 50.77 53.63
CA THR A 11 7.68 51.25 52.25
C THR A 11 8.78 50.80 51.28
N GLN A 12 10.04 50.75 51.77
CA GLN A 12 11.16 50.25 50.96
C GLN A 12 11.01 48.74 50.67
N TYR A 13 10.62 47.91 51.64
CA TYR A 13 10.38 46.51 51.45
C TYR A 13 9.20 46.24 50.48
N THR A 14 8.16 47.05 50.60
CA THR A 14 6.99 46.91 49.65
C THR A 14 7.40 47.33 48.23
N ALA A 15 8.21 48.42 48.10
CA ALA A 15 8.71 48.84 46.81
C ALA A 15 9.62 47.75 46.15
N TYR A 16 10.53 47.14 46.92
CA TYR A 16 11.36 46.02 46.43
C TYR A 16 10.51 44.81 46.06
N ALA A 17 9.47 44.47 46.83
CA ALA A 17 8.58 43.39 46.52
C ALA A 17 7.82 43.65 45.21
N VAL A 18 7.32 44.86 45.00
CA VAL A 18 6.61 45.23 43.74
C VAL A 18 7.57 45.16 42.55
N VAL A 19 8.79 45.72 42.68
CA VAL A 19 9.78 45.62 41.59
C VAL A 19 10.16 44.17 41.29
N TYR A 20 10.33 43.34 42.31
CA TYR A 20 10.60 41.93 42.13
C TYR A 20 9.47 41.21 41.40
N ILE A 21 8.20 41.43 41.77
CA ILE A 21 7.04 40.88 41.11
C ILE A 21 6.98 41.34 39.64
N LEU A 22 7.23 42.61 39.36
CA LEU A 22 7.24 43.13 37.99
C LEU A 22 8.35 42.47 37.12
N VAL A 23 9.53 42.28 37.70
CA VAL A 23 10.64 41.57 37.01
C VAL A 23 10.26 40.13 36.73
N VAL A 24 9.66 39.40 37.69
CA VAL A 24 9.21 38.01 37.49
C VAL A 24 8.14 37.94 36.41
N VAL A 25 7.15 38.83 36.44
CA VAL A 25 6.10 38.89 35.40
C VAL A 25 6.69 39.19 34.02
N ALA A 26 7.64 40.14 33.94
CA ALA A 26 8.34 40.47 32.69
C ALA A 26 9.15 39.29 32.14
N VAL A 27 9.83 38.54 33.01
CA VAL A 27 10.56 37.31 32.61
C VAL A 27 9.61 36.24 32.15
N LEU A 28 8.49 36.00 32.84
CA LEU A 28 7.48 35.03 32.43
C LEU A 28 6.83 35.42 31.10
N ALA A 29 6.52 36.68 30.89
CA ALA A 29 6.00 37.18 29.63
C ALA A 29 7.03 37.02 28.48
N ALA A 30 8.30 37.31 28.74
CA ALA A 30 9.36 37.12 27.76
C ALA A 30 9.55 35.64 27.40
N ILE A 31 9.51 34.74 28.39
CA ILE A 31 9.57 33.30 28.17
C ILE A 31 8.37 32.85 27.32
N ASN A 32 7.16 33.33 27.66
CA ASN A 32 5.97 32.97 26.90
C ASN A 32 6.04 33.40 25.41
N VAL A 33 6.46 34.67 25.19
CA VAL A 33 6.65 35.21 23.82
C VAL A 33 7.76 34.47 23.07
N LEU A 34 8.85 34.10 23.75
CA LEU A 34 9.93 33.30 23.15
C LEU A 34 9.47 31.89 22.81
N THR A 35 8.69 31.27 23.68
CA THR A 35 8.14 29.91 23.44
C THR A 35 7.15 29.90 22.28
N ASP A 36 6.31 30.93 22.17
CA ASP A 36 5.35 31.07 21.06
C ASP A 36 6.06 31.36 19.71
N ARG A 37 7.17 32.11 19.76
CA ARG A 37 7.90 32.48 18.54
C ARG A 37 8.92 31.45 18.07
N TYR A 38 9.40 30.58 18.96
CA TYR A 38 10.39 29.53 18.69
C TYR A 38 9.82 28.15 19.08
N ASP A 39 8.74 27.76 18.43
CA ASP A 39 8.09 26.46 18.65
C ASP A 39 9.00 25.33 18.12
N LYS A 40 9.98 24.93 18.91
CA LYS A 40 10.80 23.75 18.69
C LYS A 40 10.29 22.63 19.58
N SER A 41 9.38 21.83 19.07
CA SER A 41 8.98 20.59 19.73
C SER A 41 10.11 19.56 19.63
N TYR A 42 10.52 19.02 20.76
CA TYR A 42 11.47 17.90 20.82
C TYR A 42 10.72 16.63 21.18
N ASP A 43 10.69 15.69 20.25
CA ASP A 43 10.09 14.38 20.48
C ASP A 43 11.05 13.51 21.32
N SER A 44 10.77 13.38 22.60
CA SER A 44 11.55 12.59 23.56
C SER A 44 11.11 11.11 23.62
N THR A 45 10.18 10.69 22.78
CA THR A 45 9.75 9.30 22.71
C THR A 45 10.84 8.43 22.09
N THR A 46 11.03 7.20 22.60
CA THR A 46 12.11 6.30 22.17
C THR A 46 12.07 6.03 20.66
N ASN A 47 10.87 5.98 20.05
CA ASN A 47 10.66 5.75 18.62
C ASN A 47 10.28 7.02 17.84
N LYS A 48 10.44 8.22 18.44
CA LYS A 48 10.04 9.49 17.83
C LYS A 48 8.62 9.41 17.25
N HIS A 49 7.68 8.98 18.08
CA HIS A 49 6.29 8.65 17.66
C HIS A 49 5.54 9.88 17.13
N PHE A 50 5.91 11.08 17.63
CA PHE A 50 5.32 12.35 17.21
C PHE A 50 6.09 13.05 16.09
N SER A 51 7.17 12.46 15.59
CA SER A 51 7.96 12.96 14.47
C SER A 51 7.71 12.11 13.22
N LEU A 52 7.72 12.74 12.06
CA LEU A 52 7.69 12.02 10.79
C LEU A 52 8.99 11.22 10.57
N SER A 53 8.94 10.18 9.76
CA SER A 53 10.11 9.37 9.42
C SER A 53 11.16 10.19 8.65
N ASP A 54 12.41 9.80 8.75
CA ASP A 54 13.51 10.48 8.03
C ASP A 54 13.27 10.50 6.52
N GLN A 55 12.58 9.50 5.98
CA GLN A 55 12.22 9.44 4.58
C GLN A 55 11.14 10.46 4.23
N THR A 56 10.06 10.55 5.00
CA THR A 56 9.03 11.57 4.83
C THR A 56 9.64 12.97 4.91
N ILE A 57 10.54 13.19 5.87
CA ILE A 57 11.24 14.48 6.02
C ILE A 57 12.04 14.82 4.76
N LYS A 58 12.77 13.85 4.18
CA LYS A 58 13.53 14.06 2.94
C LYS A 58 12.61 14.42 1.77
N VAL A 59 11.49 13.70 1.61
CA VAL A 59 10.51 13.96 0.54
C VAL A 59 9.91 15.36 0.68
N VAL A 60 9.42 15.71 1.88
CA VAL A 60 8.75 17.00 2.13
C VAL A 60 9.71 18.18 2.00
N LYS A 61 10.95 18.06 2.51
CA LYS A 61 11.97 19.09 2.35
C LYS A 61 12.48 19.23 0.91
N GLY A 62 12.43 18.12 0.14
CA GLY A 62 12.84 18.08 -1.26
C GLY A 62 11.78 18.59 -2.25
N LEU A 63 10.61 19.03 -1.80
CA LEU A 63 9.55 19.52 -2.67
C LEU A 63 10.02 20.68 -3.55
N LYS A 64 9.81 20.56 -4.85
CA LYS A 64 10.12 21.61 -5.84
C LYS A 64 8.93 22.53 -6.15
N GLN A 65 7.70 22.03 -5.93
CA GLN A 65 6.43 22.68 -6.22
C GLN A 65 5.53 22.74 -4.98
N ASP A 66 4.53 23.61 -5.00
CA ASP A 66 3.51 23.70 -3.95
C ASP A 66 2.63 22.43 -3.98
N VAL A 67 2.28 21.95 -2.79
CA VAL A 67 1.41 20.79 -2.61
C VAL A 67 0.28 21.16 -1.65
N GLN A 68 -0.95 20.87 -2.06
CA GLN A 68 -2.16 21.10 -1.27
C GLN A 68 -2.64 19.79 -0.65
N PHE A 69 -2.71 19.72 0.67
CA PHE A 69 -3.38 18.66 1.40
C PHE A 69 -4.78 19.12 1.76
N THR A 70 -5.79 18.34 1.41
CA THR A 70 -7.18 18.62 1.77
C THR A 70 -7.73 17.47 2.58
N TYR A 71 -8.04 17.73 3.84
CA TYR A 71 -8.69 16.75 4.72
C TYR A 71 -10.22 16.89 4.59
N PHE A 72 -10.90 15.77 4.46
CA PHE A 72 -12.35 15.65 4.42
C PHE A 72 -12.83 14.82 5.60
N GLY A 73 -13.59 15.40 6.49
CA GLY A 73 -14.19 14.75 7.63
C GLY A 73 -15.00 15.71 8.49
N PRO A 74 -15.71 15.19 9.51
CA PRO A 74 -16.51 16.01 10.40
C PRO A 74 -15.64 16.92 11.28
N GLN A 75 -16.15 18.07 11.69
CA GLN A 75 -15.41 19.08 12.45
C GLN A 75 -14.78 18.57 13.76
N ASN A 76 -15.42 17.61 14.42
CA ASN A 76 -14.92 17.00 15.65
C ASN A 76 -13.62 16.19 15.45
N GLU A 77 -13.33 15.76 14.23
CA GLU A 77 -12.11 15.03 13.87
C GLU A 77 -10.96 15.94 13.40
N PHE A 78 -11.22 17.23 13.15
CA PHE A 78 -10.18 18.17 12.72
C PHE A 78 -8.97 18.25 13.66
N PRO A 79 -9.10 18.20 14.99
CA PRO A 79 -7.92 18.21 15.87
C PRO A 79 -6.97 17.03 15.59
N SER A 80 -7.51 15.82 15.47
CA SER A 80 -6.71 14.63 15.16
C SER A 80 -6.04 14.69 13.78
N ALA A 81 -6.75 15.25 12.80
CA ALA A 81 -6.20 15.45 11.45
C ALA A 81 -5.09 16.51 11.43
N ARG A 82 -5.22 17.59 12.23
CA ARG A 82 -4.20 18.61 12.39
C ARG A 82 -2.91 18.06 12.99
N ASP A 83 -3.03 17.24 14.02
CA ASP A 83 -1.87 16.60 14.65
C ASP A 83 -0.97 15.86 13.66
N VAL A 84 -1.54 15.31 12.59
CA VAL A 84 -0.80 14.58 11.57
C VAL A 84 -0.36 15.53 10.45
N LEU A 85 -1.30 16.28 9.86
CA LEU A 85 -1.05 17.06 8.64
C LEU A 85 -0.22 18.31 8.86
N ASP A 86 -0.36 18.96 10.01
CA ASP A 86 0.42 20.17 10.35
C ASP A 86 1.90 19.86 10.53
N ARG A 87 2.27 18.60 10.85
CA ARG A 87 3.68 18.17 10.86
C ARG A 87 4.32 18.26 9.47
N TYR A 88 3.57 17.96 8.42
CA TYR A 88 4.04 18.13 7.03
C TYR A 88 4.18 19.61 6.68
N ALA A 89 3.20 20.43 7.04
CA ALA A 89 3.24 21.88 6.82
C ALA A 89 4.40 22.55 7.56
N GLY A 90 4.71 22.09 8.78
CA GLY A 90 5.85 22.57 9.58
C GLY A 90 7.21 22.24 8.97
N LEU A 91 7.32 21.23 8.10
CA LEU A 91 8.58 20.84 7.46
C LEU A 91 8.89 21.66 6.20
N SER A 92 7.88 22.16 5.49
CA SER A 92 8.06 22.88 4.24
C SER A 92 6.94 23.91 4.01
N PRO A 93 7.27 25.17 3.69
CA PRO A 93 6.28 26.21 3.36
C PRO A 93 5.50 25.90 2.06
N LYS A 94 5.95 24.92 1.30
CA LYS A 94 5.29 24.46 0.08
C LYS A 94 4.11 23.54 0.34
N VAL A 95 3.95 23.02 1.56
CA VAL A 95 2.81 22.23 1.97
C VAL A 95 1.75 23.14 2.58
N LYS A 96 0.57 23.16 1.95
CA LYS A 96 -0.61 23.87 2.43
C LYS A 96 -1.66 22.85 2.84
N VAL A 97 -2.34 23.09 3.98
CA VAL A 97 -3.36 22.17 4.49
C VAL A 97 -4.70 22.89 4.57
N THR A 98 -5.76 22.23 4.10
CA THR A 98 -7.15 22.70 4.19
C THR A 98 -8.03 21.63 4.78
N TYR A 99 -8.97 22.03 5.64
CA TYR A 99 -9.91 21.14 6.32
C TYR A 99 -11.33 21.45 5.86
N ILE A 100 -12.04 20.47 5.32
CA ILE A 100 -13.40 20.62 4.78
C ILE A 100 -14.29 19.56 5.43
N ASP A 101 -15.41 20.02 5.99
CA ASP A 101 -16.50 19.16 6.44
C ASP A 101 -17.47 18.93 5.25
N PRO A 102 -17.55 17.70 4.70
CA PRO A 102 -18.36 17.42 3.52
C PRO A 102 -19.86 17.54 3.78
N GLU A 103 -20.30 17.32 5.02
CA GLU A 103 -21.72 17.44 5.38
C GLU A 103 -22.15 18.90 5.48
N ARG A 104 -21.29 19.73 6.05
CA ARG A 104 -21.57 21.18 6.21
C ARG A 104 -21.29 22.01 4.95
N LYS A 105 -20.31 21.58 4.16
CA LYS A 105 -19.86 22.32 2.95
C LYS A 105 -19.79 21.40 1.72
N PRO A 106 -20.91 20.79 1.30
CA PRO A 106 -20.91 19.78 0.23
C PRO A 106 -20.45 20.31 -1.12
N GLN A 107 -20.73 21.59 -1.43
CA GLN A 107 -20.29 22.20 -2.69
C GLN A 107 -18.76 22.39 -2.74
N LEU A 108 -18.16 22.82 -1.61
CA LEU A 108 -16.70 22.95 -1.51
C LEU A 108 -16.03 21.59 -1.54
N ALA A 109 -16.57 20.59 -0.84
CA ALA A 109 -16.06 19.23 -0.86
C ALA A 109 -16.06 18.65 -2.28
N LYS A 110 -17.16 18.80 -3.01
CA LYS A 110 -17.27 18.36 -4.40
C LYS A 110 -16.29 19.10 -5.32
N ALA A 111 -16.16 20.42 -5.18
CA ALA A 111 -15.21 21.23 -5.95
C ALA A 111 -13.76 20.86 -5.67
N ALA A 112 -13.43 20.52 -4.40
CA ALA A 112 -12.12 20.07 -4.00
C ALA A 112 -11.81 18.61 -4.38
N GLY A 113 -12.79 17.87 -4.95
CA GLY A 113 -12.61 16.50 -5.41
C GLY A 113 -12.84 15.45 -4.32
N PHE A 114 -13.75 15.73 -3.35
CA PHE A 114 -14.09 14.78 -2.29
C PHE A 114 -14.45 13.39 -2.81
N ARG A 115 -13.86 12.38 -2.19
CA ARG A 115 -14.09 10.95 -2.44
C ARG A 115 -14.30 10.24 -1.11
N ASN A 116 -15.30 9.38 -1.04
CA ASN A 116 -15.62 8.64 0.21
C ASN A 116 -14.54 7.64 0.64
N ASP A 117 -13.64 7.26 -0.27
CA ASP A 117 -12.59 6.27 -0.06
C ASP A 117 -11.25 6.87 0.37
N ALA A 118 -11.14 8.20 0.41
CA ALA A 118 -9.90 8.89 0.75
C ALA A 118 -10.16 10.14 1.61
N PRO A 119 -9.94 10.06 2.94
CA PRO A 119 -10.13 11.20 3.84
C PRO A 119 -9.11 12.33 3.59
N VAL A 120 -7.98 12.07 2.96
CA VAL A 120 -6.99 13.10 2.60
C VAL A 120 -6.75 13.07 1.11
N LEU A 121 -6.87 14.22 0.47
CA LEU A 121 -6.48 14.42 -0.92
C LEU A 121 -5.20 15.25 -0.98
N VAL A 122 -4.21 14.76 -1.71
CA VAL A 122 -2.94 15.43 -1.95
C VAL A 122 -2.90 15.90 -3.42
N ASP A 123 -2.82 17.20 -3.63
CA ASP A 123 -2.76 17.82 -4.95
C ASP A 123 -1.42 18.53 -5.13
N SER A 124 -0.63 18.10 -6.09
CA SER A 124 0.65 18.70 -6.44
C SER A 124 0.57 19.64 -7.66
N GLY A 125 -0.64 19.95 -8.12
CA GLY A 125 -0.85 20.71 -9.35
C GLY A 125 -0.80 19.86 -10.63
N ASN A 126 0.09 18.87 -10.67
CA ASN A 126 0.19 17.92 -11.79
C ASN A 126 -0.81 16.77 -11.63
N ARG A 127 -1.03 16.36 -10.38
CA ARG A 127 -1.81 15.18 -10.07
C ARG A 127 -2.44 15.25 -8.69
N ARG A 128 -3.62 14.63 -8.57
CA ARG A 128 -4.35 14.46 -7.30
C ARG A 128 -4.36 13.02 -6.88
N GLU A 129 -3.91 12.74 -5.65
CA GLU A 129 -3.86 11.39 -5.08
C GLU A 129 -4.55 11.34 -3.72
N GLY A 130 -5.33 10.28 -3.50
CA GLY A 130 -6.00 10.05 -2.23
C GLY A 130 -5.13 9.22 -1.28
N ALA A 131 -5.11 9.61 0.00
CA ALA A 131 -4.64 8.76 1.09
C ALA A 131 -5.86 8.12 1.77
N LYS A 132 -5.84 6.80 1.92
CA LYS A 132 -6.98 6.01 2.44
C LYS A 132 -7.15 6.14 3.96
N SER A 133 -6.14 6.63 4.67
CA SER A 133 -6.15 6.85 6.11
C SER A 133 -5.26 8.02 6.51
N LEU A 134 -5.38 8.48 7.76
CA LEU A 134 -4.54 9.53 8.37
C LEU A 134 -3.18 9.00 8.86
N THR A 135 -2.67 7.92 8.30
CA THR A 135 -1.34 7.40 8.64
C THR A 135 -0.25 8.08 7.83
N GLU A 136 0.95 8.18 8.39
CA GLU A 136 2.11 8.74 7.71
C GLU A 136 2.40 8.02 6.38
N GLU A 137 2.29 6.69 6.38
CA GLU A 137 2.52 5.84 5.21
C GLU A 137 1.60 6.21 4.04
N GLU A 138 0.29 6.30 4.30
CA GLU A 138 -0.71 6.62 3.28
C GLU A 138 -0.57 8.05 2.75
N ILE A 139 -0.36 9.01 3.65
CA ILE A 139 -0.21 10.43 3.27
C ILE A 139 1.07 10.65 2.47
N THR A 140 2.20 10.10 2.95
CA THR A 140 3.47 10.23 2.23
C THR A 140 3.45 9.44 0.93
N GLY A 141 2.79 8.28 0.91
CA GLY A 141 2.55 7.52 -0.31
C GLY A 141 1.75 8.34 -1.34
N ALA A 142 0.65 8.97 -0.93
CA ALA A 142 -0.15 9.85 -1.79
C ALA A 142 0.67 11.07 -2.27
N LEU A 143 1.49 11.66 -1.39
CA LEU A 143 2.39 12.75 -1.75
C LEU A 143 3.38 12.32 -2.85
N ILE A 144 4.07 11.21 -2.67
CA ILE A 144 5.04 10.72 -3.66
C ILE A 144 4.33 10.39 -4.99
N ARG A 145 3.16 9.73 -4.94
CA ARG A 145 2.37 9.45 -6.14
C ARG A 145 1.93 10.74 -6.86
N SER A 146 1.54 11.78 -6.13
CA SER A 146 1.13 13.06 -6.70
C SER A 146 2.29 13.82 -7.39
N LEU A 147 3.51 13.64 -6.90
CA LEU A 147 4.71 14.29 -7.46
C LEU A 147 5.23 13.62 -8.73
N LYS A 148 4.81 12.39 -9.02
CA LYS A 148 5.24 11.66 -10.22
C LYS A 148 4.61 12.28 -11.47
N THR A 149 5.45 12.54 -12.44
CA THR A 149 5.05 12.96 -13.78
C THR A 149 4.90 11.73 -14.67
N GLY A 150 3.81 11.67 -15.45
CA GLY A 150 3.53 10.61 -16.42
C GLY A 150 2.22 9.86 -16.12
N GLU A 151 1.53 9.45 -17.18
CA GLU A 151 0.37 8.56 -17.11
C GLU A 151 0.84 7.14 -16.78
N ARG A 152 0.18 6.46 -15.85
CA ARG A 152 0.38 5.04 -15.58
C ARG A 152 -0.59 4.24 -16.42
N THR A 153 -0.09 3.52 -17.39
CA THR A 153 -0.90 2.73 -18.31
C THR A 153 -0.82 1.26 -17.95
N VAL A 154 -1.95 0.62 -17.72
CA VAL A 154 -2.09 -0.83 -17.63
C VAL A 154 -2.52 -1.35 -18.99
N CYS A 155 -1.64 -2.13 -19.62
CA CYS A 155 -1.88 -2.76 -20.90
C CYS A 155 -2.30 -4.21 -20.67
N ILE A 156 -3.55 -4.55 -21.01
CA ILE A 156 -4.07 -5.92 -20.91
C ILE A 156 -3.96 -6.58 -22.28
N LEU A 157 -3.22 -7.69 -22.34
CA LEU A 157 -3.04 -8.41 -23.61
C LEU A 157 -4.38 -8.93 -24.15
N SER A 158 -4.53 -8.85 -25.44
CA SER A 158 -5.71 -9.31 -26.20
C SER A 158 -5.25 -9.96 -27.51
N ALA A 159 -4.52 -11.09 -27.42
CA ALA A 159 -3.92 -11.76 -28.57
C ALA A 159 -4.18 -13.27 -28.60
N ALA A 160 -4.46 -13.88 -27.42
CA ALA A 160 -4.56 -15.32 -27.25
C ALA A 160 -5.88 -15.75 -26.60
N GLY A 161 -6.93 -14.95 -26.68
CA GLY A 161 -8.26 -15.25 -26.11
C GLY A 161 -8.39 -14.91 -24.64
N GLU A 162 -7.63 -13.96 -24.16
CA GLU A 162 -7.69 -13.40 -22.81
C GLU A 162 -9.03 -12.71 -22.53
N HIS A 163 -9.34 -12.50 -21.25
CA HIS A 163 -10.56 -11.80 -20.83
C HIS A 163 -10.58 -10.35 -21.30
N SER A 164 -11.71 -9.91 -21.88
CA SER A 164 -11.88 -8.56 -22.40
C SER A 164 -12.18 -7.55 -21.28
N ILE A 165 -11.54 -6.40 -21.34
CA ILE A 165 -11.79 -5.24 -20.45
C ILE A 165 -13.08 -4.51 -20.76
N ASP A 166 -13.69 -4.75 -21.92
CA ASP A 166 -14.94 -4.14 -22.35
C ASP A 166 -16.13 -5.09 -22.16
N ASP A 167 -15.85 -6.35 -21.78
CA ASP A 167 -16.87 -7.32 -21.46
C ASP A 167 -17.46 -7.07 -20.07
N THR A 168 -18.78 -6.81 -20.04
CA THR A 168 -19.55 -6.54 -18.83
C THR A 168 -20.17 -7.79 -18.20
N ASP A 169 -20.09 -8.93 -18.85
CA ASP A 169 -20.58 -10.19 -18.32
C ASP A 169 -19.76 -10.66 -17.10
N ALA A 170 -20.27 -11.65 -16.39
CA ALA A 170 -19.62 -12.19 -15.19
C ALA A 170 -18.15 -12.58 -15.40
N GLY A 171 -17.81 -13.04 -16.59
CA GLY A 171 -16.48 -13.48 -16.99
C GLY A 171 -15.55 -12.39 -17.53
N GLY A 172 -16.05 -11.16 -17.74
CA GLY A 172 -15.27 -10.05 -18.27
C GLY A 172 -14.41 -9.34 -17.22
N TYR A 173 -13.63 -8.33 -17.65
CA TYR A 173 -12.74 -7.53 -16.82
C TYR A 173 -13.14 -6.05 -16.76
N SER A 174 -14.39 -5.70 -17.15
CA SER A 174 -14.84 -4.30 -17.12
C SER A 174 -14.85 -3.68 -15.72
N VAL A 175 -15.13 -4.46 -14.68
CA VAL A 175 -15.06 -3.99 -13.29
C VAL A 175 -13.61 -3.75 -12.86
N LEU A 176 -12.68 -4.64 -13.22
CA LEU A 176 -11.25 -4.44 -12.98
C LEU A 176 -10.74 -3.16 -13.66
N LYS A 177 -11.12 -2.92 -14.92
CA LYS A 177 -10.81 -1.67 -15.63
C LYS A 177 -11.28 -0.44 -14.85
N GLN A 178 -12.55 -0.41 -14.43
CA GLN A 178 -13.11 0.70 -13.66
C GLN A 178 -12.38 0.93 -12.32
N LEU A 179 -11.97 -0.15 -11.66
CA LEU A 179 -11.22 -0.07 -10.40
C LEU A 179 -9.85 0.57 -10.60
N LEU A 180 -9.12 0.14 -11.62
CA LEU A 180 -7.81 0.69 -11.96
C LEU A 180 -7.91 2.15 -12.44
N GLU A 181 -8.93 2.49 -13.22
CA GLU A 181 -9.19 3.87 -13.66
C GLU A 181 -9.50 4.80 -12.47
N ARG A 182 -10.20 4.31 -11.44
CA ARG A 182 -10.41 5.05 -10.17
C ARG A 182 -9.10 5.30 -9.42
N ASP A 183 -8.13 4.42 -9.56
CA ASP A 183 -6.79 4.55 -8.97
C ASP A 183 -5.81 5.30 -9.91
N ASN A 184 -6.36 6.09 -10.85
CA ASN A 184 -5.62 6.93 -11.81
C ASN A 184 -4.70 6.15 -12.75
N TYR A 185 -5.08 4.94 -13.14
CA TYR A 185 -4.46 4.24 -14.24
C TYR A 185 -5.25 4.50 -15.54
N LYS A 186 -4.55 4.58 -16.65
CA LYS A 186 -5.14 4.44 -17.97
C LYS A 186 -5.15 2.95 -18.32
N VAL A 187 -6.28 2.38 -18.60
CA VAL A 187 -6.40 0.95 -18.92
C VAL A 187 -6.77 0.79 -20.39
N ARG A 188 -6.00 -0.05 -21.10
CA ARG A 188 -6.28 -0.37 -22.50
C ARG A 188 -5.98 -1.82 -22.82
N ALA A 189 -6.71 -2.35 -23.80
CA ALA A 189 -6.36 -3.59 -24.45
C ALA A 189 -5.13 -3.36 -25.36
N GLU A 190 -4.19 -4.31 -25.35
CA GLU A 190 -2.98 -4.24 -26.15
C GLU A 190 -2.82 -5.52 -26.97
N THR A 191 -2.61 -5.39 -28.27
CA THR A 191 -2.32 -6.52 -29.15
C THR A 191 -0.90 -6.38 -29.65
N LEU A 192 -0.01 -7.22 -29.13
CA LEU A 192 1.37 -7.25 -29.58
C LEU A 192 1.45 -7.79 -31.01
N ARG A 193 1.76 -6.92 -31.92
CA ARG A 193 1.95 -7.26 -33.35
C ARG A 193 3.40 -7.03 -33.71
N PRO A 194 3.96 -7.82 -34.68
CA PRO A 194 5.22 -7.47 -35.28
C PRO A 194 5.15 -6.03 -35.76
N ALA A 195 6.12 -5.19 -35.37
CA ALA A 195 6.25 -3.88 -35.98
C ALA A 195 6.40 -4.13 -37.48
N THR A 196 5.33 -3.93 -38.25
CA THR A 196 5.48 -3.77 -39.69
C THR A 196 6.39 -2.56 -39.79
N ALA A 197 7.66 -2.78 -40.17
CA ALA A 197 8.49 -1.70 -40.64
C ALA A 197 7.57 -0.87 -41.53
N ALA A 198 7.37 0.42 -41.17
CA ALA A 198 6.60 1.32 -42.02
C ALA A 198 7.19 1.11 -43.42
N ALA A 199 6.50 0.32 -44.19
CA ALA A 199 6.92 0.05 -45.55
C ALA A 199 6.81 1.40 -46.21
N ASP A 200 7.97 2.05 -46.38
CA ASP A 200 8.11 3.14 -47.29
C ASP A 200 7.76 2.56 -48.66
N THR A 201 6.43 2.62 -48.97
CA THR A 201 5.86 2.07 -50.21
C THR A 201 6.43 2.74 -51.45
N SER A 202 7.42 3.60 -51.29
CA SER A 202 8.13 4.30 -52.40
C SER A 202 9.42 3.62 -52.83
N LYS A 203 9.90 2.54 -52.20
CA LYS A 203 11.10 1.81 -52.67
C LYS A 203 10.81 0.35 -53.00
N PRO A 204 11.04 -0.13 -54.21
CA PRO A 204 10.95 -1.54 -54.56
C PRO A 204 11.97 -2.34 -53.71
N LEU A 205 11.48 -3.40 -53.05
CA LEU A 205 12.34 -4.35 -52.35
C LEU A 205 13.36 -4.96 -53.32
N ALA A 206 14.64 -4.80 -53.01
CA ALA A 206 15.72 -5.45 -53.78
C ALA A 206 15.57 -6.96 -53.63
N ILE A 207 15.54 -7.66 -54.77
CA ILE A 207 15.43 -9.10 -54.85
C ILE A 207 16.62 -9.75 -54.12
N GLY A 208 16.34 -10.43 -52.97
CA GLY A 208 17.38 -11.13 -52.19
C GLY A 208 17.54 -10.70 -50.72
N GLN A 209 16.86 -9.69 -50.24
CA GLN A 209 16.85 -9.41 -48.81
C GLN A 209 15.70 -10.20 -48.12
N ALA A 210 16.10 -11.15 -47.27
CA ALA A 210 15.13 -11.75 -46.34
C ALA A 210 14.45 -10.68 -45.54
N PRO A 211 13.12 -10.71 -45.32
CA PRO A 211 12.43 -9.75 -44.49
C PRO A 211 13.11 -9.76 -43.11
N THR A 212 13.62 -8.63 -42.70
CA THR A 212 14.12 -8.45 -41.33
C THR A 212 13.02 -8.90 -40.40
N ALA A 213 13.29 -9.87 -39.53
CA ALA A 213 12.30 -10.40 -38.60
C ALA A 213 11.75 -9.21 -37.82
N ALA A 214 10.46 -8.92 -38.04
CA ALA A 214 9.80 -7.81 -37.37
C ALA A 214 9.81 -8.07 -35.87
N THR A 215 10.53 -7.25 -35.11
CA THR A 215 10.64 -7.37 -33.66
C THR A 215 9.29 -6.99 -33.04
N VAL A 216 8.75 -7.89 -32.22
CA VAL A 216 7.58 -7.59 -31.37
C VAL A 216 8.11 -6.95 -30.09
N GLU A 217 7.58 -5.80 -29.70
CA GLU A 217 7.96 -5.14 -28.47
C GLU A 217 6.70 -4.70 -27.70
N VAL A 218 6.81 -4.70 -26.36
CA VAL A 218 5.78 -4.10 -25.50
C VAL A 218 5.90 -2.59 -25.59
N PRO A 219 4.80 -1.83 -25.78
CA PRO A 219 4.85 -0.37 -25.86
C PRO A 219 5.49 0.26 -24.63
N LYS A 220 6.35 1.25 -24.84
CA LYS A 220 7.12 1.92 -23.76
C LYS A 220 6.25 2.68 -22.75
N ASP A 221 5.04 3.05 -23.14
CA ASP A 221 4.06 3.71 -22.27
C ASP A 221 3.26 2.73 -21.40
N CYS A 222 3.39 1.42 -21.61
CA CYS A 222 2.85 0.41 -20.71
C CYS A 222 3.65 0.40 -19.41
N THR A 223 3.02 0.80 -18.31
CA THR A 223 3.62 0.72 -16.97
C THR A 223 3.50 -0.68 -16.39
N VAL A 224 2.37 -1.34 -16.61
CA VAL A 224 2.10 -2.73 -16.22
C VAL A 224 1.51 -3.47 -17.39
N LEU A 225 2.08 -4.62 -17.72
CA LEU A 225 1.54 -5.56 -18.68
C LEU A 225 0.73 -6.65 -17.95
N VAL A 226 -0.49 -6.93 -18.40
CA VAL A 226 -1.35 -7.96 -17.81
C VAL A 226 -1.62 -9.05 -18.83
N VAL A 227 -1.26 -10.29 -18.46
CA VAL A 227 -1.61 -11.52 -19.17
C VAL A 227 -2.79 -12.15 -18.43
N GLY A 228 -3.98 -12.00 -18.95
CA GLY A 228 -5.24 -12.29 -18.27
C GLY A 228 -5.95 -13.55 -18.79
N GLY A 229 -5.45 -14.75 -18.49
CA GLY A 229 -6.06 -16.01 -18.86
C GLY A 229 -6.00 -16.30 -20.37
N PRO A 230 -4.81 -16.43 -20.96
CA PRO A 230 -4.68 -16.81 -22.37
C PRO A 230 -5.27 -18.20 -22.60
N ARG A 231 -6.10 -18.33 -23.62
CA ARG A 231 -6.73 -19.61 -24.01
C ARG A 231 -5.93 -20.36 -25.08
N ASN A 232 -5.11 -19.63 -25.83
CA ASN A 232 -4.25 -20.17 -26.88
C ASN A 232 -2.79 -19.86 -26.59
N ASP A 233 -1.88 -20.63 -27.18
CA ASP A 233 -0.46 -20.43 -27.07
C ASP A 233 -0.02 -19.11 -27.71
N TYR A 234 0.82 -18.40 -27.02
CA TYR A 234 1.48 -17.23 -27.61
C TYR A 234 2.56 -17.65 -28.61
N PRO A 235 2.59 -17.01 -29.78
CA PRO A 235 3.73 -17.15 -30.69
C PRO A 235 5.04 -16.78 -30.01
N ALA A 236 6.12 -17.50 -30.33
CA ALA A 236 7.44 -17.29 -29.73
C ALA A 236 7.94 -15.82 -29.73
N PRO A 237 7.70 -14.99 -30.77
CA PRO A 237 8.07 -13.57 -30.72
C PRO A 237 7.35 -12.78 -29.63
N ILE A 238 6.09 -13.10 -29.32
CA ILE A 238 5.34 -12.44 -28.24
C ILE A 238 5.91 -12.84 -26.88
N VAL A 239 6.18 -14.14 -26.66
CA VAL A 239 6.81 -14.63 -25.42
C VAL A 239 8.18 -13.95 -25.21
N THR A 240 8.97 -13.82 -26.28
CA THR A 240 10.26 -13.13 -26.25
C THR A 240 10.10 -11.65 -25.89
N ALA A 241 9.08 -10.96 -26.43
CA ALA A 241 8.78 -9.57 -26.12
C ALA A 241 8.41 -9.39 -24.65
N ILE A 242 7.55 -10.26 -24.10
CA ILE A 242 7.15 -10.26 -22.68
C ILE A 242 8.37 -10.49 -21.79
N LYS A 243 9.21 -11.49 -22.12
CA LYS A 243 10.44 -11.79 -21.40
C LYS A 243 11.37 -10.56 -21.36
N ASN A 244 11.70 -10.03 -22.53
CA ASN A 244 12.60 -8.88 -22.65
C ASN A 244 12.06 -7.64 -21.92
N TYR A 245 10.73 -7.43 -21.95
CA TYR A 245 10.09 -6.34 -21.23
C TYR A 245 10.36 -6.42 -19.72
N VAL A 246 10.10 -7.56 -19.09
CA VAL A 246 10.33 -7.74 -17.65
C VAL A 246 11.82 -7.69 -17.32
N GLU A 247 12.66 -8.37 -18.10
CA GLU A 247 14.11 -8.42 -17.87
C GLU A 247 14.82 -7.06 -18.06
N SER A 248 14.20 -6.13 -18.81
CA SER A 248 14.68 -4.74 -18.96
C SER A 248 14.11 -3.76 -17.94
N GLY A 249 13.40 -4.24 -16.90
CA GLY A 249 12.84 -3.39 -15.86
C GLY A 249 11.33 -3.13 -16.00
N GLY A 250 10.67 -3.82 -16.94
CA GLY A 250 9.22 -3.81 -17.08
C GLY A 250 8.50 -4.56 -15.97
N ARG A 251 7.19 -4.44 -15.93
CA ARG A 251 6.36 -4.96 -14.85
C ARG A 251 5.17 -5.72 -15.40
N ALA A 252 4.97 -6.97 -14.95
CA ALA A 252 3.93 -7.82 -15.52
C ALA A 252 3.13 -8.59 -14.47
N LEU A 253 1.83 -8.74 -14.71
CA LEU A 253 0.92 -9.63 -13.99
C LEU A 253 0.54 -10.79 -14.90
N PHE A 254 0.81 -12.00 -14.46
CA PHE A 254 0.45 -13.24 -15.13
C PHE A 254 -0.66 -13.94 -14.34
N MET A 255 -1.80 -14.17 -14.98
CA MET A 255 -2.91 -14.93 -14.43
C MET A 255 -3.18 -16.10 -15.37
N LEU A 256 -2.92 -17.33 -14.91
CA LEU A 256 -2.84 -18.51 -15.75
C LEU A 256 -3.79 -19.59 -15.25
N ASP A 257 -4.75 -19.96 -16.08
CA ASP A 257 -5.78 -20.94 -15.75
C ASP A 257 -5.28 -22.39 -15.87
N THR A 258 -5.96 -23.31 -15.17
CA THR A 258 -5.64 -24.74 -15.26
C THR A 258 -5.94 -25.27 -16.65
N PRO A 259 -5.03 -26.09 -17.25
CA PRO A 259 -5.25 -26.71 -18.55
C PRO A 259 -6.18 -27.95 -18.48
N LEU A 260 -6.73 -28.25 -17.30
CA LEU A 260 -7.61 -29.38 -17.11
C LEU A 260 -8.99 -29.14 -17.74
N ARG A 261 -9.55 -30.18 -18.36
CA ARG A 261 -10.90 -30.12 -18.91
C ARG A 261 -11.94 -30.19 -17.78
N LEU A 262 -12.53 -29.06 -17.45
CA LEU A 262 -13.48 -28.91 -16.32
C LEU A 262 -14.96 -28.92 -16.78
N GLY A 263 -15.23 -29.11 -18.08
CA GLY A 263 -16.57 -29.03 -18.61
C GLY A 263 -16.62 -29.36 -20.12
N PRO A 264 -17.71 -29.00 -20.80
CA PRO A 264 -17.88 -29.25 -22.23
C PRO A 264 -16.97 -28.37 -23.11
N SER A 265 -16.52 -27.22 -22.60
CA SER A 265 -15.62 -26.30 -23.31
C SER A 265 -14.21 -26.90 -23.38
N GLU A 266 -13.47 -26.53 -24.43
CA GLU A 266 -12.07 -26.89 -24.53
C GLU A 266 -11.27 -26.16 -23.46
N PRO A 267 -10.31 -26.84 -22.78
CA PRO A 267 -9.44 -26.21 -21.80
C PRO A 267 -8.51 -25.20 -22.50
N PRO A 268 -7.98 -24.19 -21.76
CA PRO A 268 -6.90 -23.38 -22.29
C PRO A 268 -5.66 -24.21 -22.58
N THR A 269 -4.85 -23.79 -23.53
CA THR A 269 -3.56 -24.41 -23.83
C THR A 269 -2.55 -24.16 -22.74
N GLU A 270 -1.51 -24.98 -22.63
CA GLU A 270 -0.54 -24.90 -21.55
C GLU A 270 0.38 -23.67 -21.63
N ASN A 271 0.52 -23.06 -22.82
CA ASN A 271 1.47 -21.97 -23.04
C ASN A 271 2.91 -22.31 -22.61
N GLU A 272 3.39 -23.51 -22.96
CA GLU A 272 4.69 -24.06 -22.50
C GLU A 272 5.86 -23.07 -22.60
N ALA A 273 5.92 -22.32 -23.71
CA ALA A 273 6.98 -21.32 -23.92
C ALA A 273 6.97 -20.21 -22.86
N LEU A 274 5.77 -19.76 -22.44
CA LEU A 274 5.60 -18.77 -21.38
C LEU A 274 5.89 -19.40 -20.02
N LEU A 275 5.39 -20.61 -19.74
CA LEU A 275 5.65 -21.33 -18.49
C LEU A 275 7.15 -21.56 -18.29
N LYS A 276 7.89 -21.86 -19.35
CA LYS A 276 9.35 -21.99 -19.28
C LYS A 276 10.03 -20.68 -18.82
N VAL A 277 9.59 -19.54 -19.33
CA VAL A 277 10.13 -18.23 -18.89
C VAL A 277 9.85 -18.01 -17.41
N LEU A 278 8.63 -18.33 -16.93
CA LEU A 278 8.28 -18.19 -15.51
C LEU A 278 9.09 -19.15 -14.63
N THR A 279 9.32 -20.38 -15.09
CA THR A 279 10.18 -21.36 -14.40
C THR A 279 11.62 -20.87 -14.30
N ASP A 280 12.18 -20.31 -15.39
CA ASP A 280 13.52 -19.68 -15.39
C ASP A 280 13.59 -18.50 -14.38
N TRP A 281 12.47 -17.82 -14.16
CA TRP A 281 12.37 -16.75 -13.15
C TRP A 281 12.07 -17.26 -11.73
N GLY A 282 11.92 -18.59 -11.56
CA GLY A 282 11.73 -19.21 -10.25
C GLY A 282 10.28 -19.46 -9.84
N VAL A 283 9.33 -19.39 -10.77
CA VAL A 283 7.94 -19.75 -10.53
C VAL A 283 7.53 -20.86 -11.49
N THR A 284 7.41 -22.09 -10.96
CA THR A 284 6.86 -23.22 -11.70
C THR A 284 5.36 -23.29 -11.48
N VAL A 285 4.60 -23.32 -12.55
CA VAL A 285 3.12 -23.37 -12.50
C VAL A 285 2.70 -24.82 -12.75
N ASP A 286 2.05 -25.42 -11.75
CA ASP A 286 1.69 -26.85 -11.79
C ASP A 286 0.47 -27.11 -12.72
N ASP A 287 0.42 -28.30 -13.36
CA ASP A 287 -0.73 -28.74 -14.15
C ASP A 287 -1.75 -29.46 -13.29
N ASN A 288 -2.38 -28.70 -12.40
CA ASN A 288 -3.35 -29.24 -11.46
C ASN A 288 -4.52 -28.29 -11.23
N LEU A 289 -5.52 -28.78 -10.53
CA LEU A 289 -6.60 -28.02 -9.94
C LEU A 289 -6.50 -28.13 -8.43
N VAL A 290 -6.49 -27.01 -7.75
CA VAL A 290 -6.48 -26.98 -6.29
C VAL A 290 -7.90 -27.02 -5.76
N LEU A 291 -8.12 -27.95 -4.81
CA LEU A 291 -9.39 -28.14 -4.10
C LEU A 291 -9.14 -27.94 -2.61
N ASP A 292 -9.95 -27.13 -1.97
CA ASP A 292 -9.85 -26.86 -0.52
C ASP A 292 -11.01 -27.54 0.22
N PHE A 293 -10.67 -28.49 1.08
CA PHE A 293 -11.64 -29.26 1.88
C PHE A 293 -11.73 -28.75 3.33
N SER A 294 -11.15 -27.61 3.66
CA SER A 294 -11.21 -27.00 5.00
C SER A 294 -12.63 -26.66 5.46
N GLY A 295 -13.57 -26.62 4.54
CA GLY A 295 -14.97 -26.24 4.83
C GLY A 295 -15.20 -24.74 4.99
N VAL A 296 -14.17 -23.90 4.92
CA VAL A 296 -14.32 -22.43 5.03
C VAL A 296 -15.20 -21.89 3.90
N GLY A 297 -15.01 -22.35 2.66
CA GLY A 297 -15.84 -21.96 1.52
C GLY A 297 -17.32 -22.33 1.67
N GLN A 298 -17.62 -23.44 2.35
CA GLN A 298 -19.00 -23.89 2.57
C GLN A 298 -19.85 -22.91 3.37
N ILE A 299 -19.22 -22.13 4.27
CA ILE A 299 -19.90 -21.05 5.04
C ILE A 299 -20.50 -20.01 4.07
N PHE A 300 -19.87 -19.85 2.89
CA PHE A 300 -20.31 -18.94 1.83
C PHE A 300 -21.03 -19.66 0.68
N ASN A 301 -21.41 -20.91 0.89
CA ASN A 301 -22.06 -21.78 -0.13
C ASN A 301 -21.19 -21.96 -1.39
N LEU A 302 -19.85 -22.01 -1.22
CA LEU A 302 -18.87 -22.27 -2.28
C LEU A 302 -18.35 -23.69 -2.17
N GLY A 303 -18.11 -24.32 -3.32
CA GLY A 303 -17.54 -25.66 -3.40
C GLY A 303 -16.00 -25.66 -3.18
N PRO A 304 -15.41 -26.87 -3.05
CA PRO A 304 -13.96 -27.00 -2.82
C PRO A 304 -13.12 -26.50 -3.99
N GLU A 305 -13.70 -26.34 -5.20
CA GLU A 305 -13.06 -25.81 -6.40
C GLU A 305 -12.81 -24.28 -6.33
N ILE A 306 -13.27 -23.63 -5.26
CA ILE A 306 -13.04 -22.22 -5.00
C ILE A 306 -12.31 -22.08 -3.65
N PRO A 307 -10.99 -22.30 -3.60
CA PRO A 307 -10.20 -22.07 -2.39
C PRO A 307 -10.39 -20.67 -1.83
N PHE A 308 -10.57 -20.61 -0.50
CA PHE A 308 -10.87 -19.41 0.24
C PHE A 308 -9.66 -19.07 1.13
N ILE A 309 -8.98 -17.97 0.81
CA ILE A 309 -7.74 -17.59 1.49
C ILE A 309 -8.03 -16.57 2.59
N VAL A 310 -7.61 -16.92 3.80
CA VAL A 310 -7.69 -16.06 5.01
C VAL A 310 -6.32 -15.79 5.62
N LYS A 311 -5.31 -16.56 5.21
CA LYS A 311 -3.93 -16.43 5.67
C LYS A 311 -3.06 -15.95 4.51
N TYR A 312 -2.41 -14.83 4.73
CA TYR A 312 -1.56 -14.15 3.77
C TYR A 312 -0.12 -14.15 4.23
N GLU A 313 0.80 -14.35 3.29
CA GLU A 313 2.22 -14.17 3.56
C GLU A 313 2.59 -12.69 3.68
N SER A 314 3.65 -12.38 4.43
CA SER A 314 4.05 -10.99 4.69
C SER A 314 4.66 -10.35 3.44
N HIS A 315 3.85 -9.60 2.71
CA HIS A 315 4.28 -8.88 1.50
C HIS A 315 3.50 -7.57 1.38
N PRO A 316 4.04 -6.49 0.77
CA PRO A 316 3.32 -5.23 0.58
C PRO A 316 1.96 -5.34 -0.14
N ILE A 317 1.81 -6.35 -1.02
CA ILE A 317 0.55 -6.63 -1.72
C ILE A 317 -0.53 -7.13 -0.75
N THR A 318 -0.16 -8.02 0.17
CA THR A 318 -1.07 -8.79 1.02
C THR A 318 -1.27 -8.16 2.39
N GLN A 319 -0.33 -7.36 2.86
CA GLN A 319 -0.38 -6.73 4.18
C GLN A 319 -1.68 -5.93 4.45
N PRO A 320 -2.27 -5.20 3.46
CA PRO A 320 -3.55 -4.52 3.66
C PRO A 320 -4.75 -5.46 3.77
N LEU A 321 -4.63 -6.73 3.31
CA LEU A 321 -5.73 -7.70 3.22
C LEU A 321 -5.93 -8.55 4.49
N ALA A 322 -5.17 -8.32 5.55
CA ALA A 322 -5.01 -9.21 6.71
C ALA A 322 -6.29 -9.64 7.44
N ARG A 323 -7.48 -9.14 7.07
CA ARG A 323 -8.75 -9.41 7.78
C ARG A 323 -9.91 -9.81 6.87
N VAL A 324 -9.74 -9.79 5.57
CA VAL A 324 -10.83 -10.06 4.61
C VAL A 324 -10.41 -11.17 3.67
N PRO A 325 -11.28 -12.17 3.45
CA PRO A 325 -10.94 -13.31 2.63
C PRO A 325 -10.94 -12.98 1.13
N THR A 326 -10.10 -13.71 0.38
CA THR A 326 -10.10 -13.73 -1.08
C THR A 326 -10.43 -15.12 -1.60
N ALA A 327 -11.08 -15.22 -2.76
CA ALA A 327 -11.49 -16.48 -3.36
C ALA A 327 -10.83 -16.68 -4.73
N PHE A 328 -10.41 -17.93 -5.00
CA PHE A 328 -9.67 -18.29 -6.21
C PHE A 328 -10.35 -19.44 -6.94
N PRO A 329 -11.33 -19.16 -7.83
CA PRO A 329 -12.00 -20.21 -8.58
C PRO A 329 -11.02 -20.93 -9.51
N LEU A 330 -11.14 -22.28 -9.55
CA LEU A 330 -10.44 -23.17 -10.49
C LEU A 330 -8.94 -22.89 -10.59
N VAL A 331 -8.30 -22.67 -9.47
CA VAL A 331 -6.90 -22.24 -9.38
C VAL A 331 -5.94 -23.42 -9.47
N ARG A 332 -4.79 -23.22 -10.11
CA ARG A 332 -3.64 -24.12 -10.11
C ARG A 332 -2.61 -23.69 -9.09
N SER A 333 -1.84 -24.63 -8.54
CA SER A 333 -0.77 -24.31 -7.60
C SER A 333 0.51 -23.87 -8.27
N LEU A 334 1.35 -23.19 -7.50
CA LEU A 334 2.66 -22.70 -7.90
C LEU A 334 3.75 -23.30 -7.01
N GLU A 335 4.90 -23.60 -7.59
CA GLU A 335 6.14 -23.84 -6.84
C GLU A 335 7.06 -22.63 -6.96
N VAL A 336 7.58 -22.17 -5.83
CA VAL A 336 8.36 -20.93 -5.73
C VAL A 336 9.77 -21.25 -5.28
N LYS A 337 10.74 -20.84 -6.09
CA LYS A 337 12.18 -20.94 -5.79
C LYS A 337 12.88 -19.72 -6.37
N ASN A 338 13.86 -19.16 -5.65
CA ASN A 338 14.65 -18.08 -6.22
C ASN A 338 15.42 -18.57 -7.45
N GLY A 339 15.33 -17.81 -8.53
CA GLY A 339 16.14 -18.03 -9.74
C GLY A 339 17.50 -17.34 -9.63
N ASP A 340 18.34 -17.51 -10.64
CA ASP A 340 19.70 -16.93 -10.65
C ASP A 340 19.68 -15.39 -10.61
N LYS A 341 18.69 -14.77 -11.26
CA LYS A 341 18.54 -13.32 -11.37
C LYS A 341 17.22 -12.82 -10.76
N THR A 342 16.52 -13.66 -10.02
CA THR A 342 15.22 -13.32 -9.48
C THR A 342 15.12 -13.66 -7.99
N THR A 343 14.42 -12.78 -7.28
CA THR A 343 13.97 -13.06 -5.91
C THR A 343 12.46 -13.17 -5.92
N VAL A 344 11.94 -14.31 -5.45
CA VAL A 344 10.51 -14.61 -5.49
C VAL A 344 9.98 -14.89 -4.11
N SER A 345 8.80 -14.35 -3.80
CA SER A 345 8.10 -14.51 -2.52
C SER A 345 6.70 -15.07 -2.77
N LYS A 346 6.27 -15.97 -1.92
CA LYS A 346 4.88 -16.44 -1.87
C LYS A 346 3.98 -15.29 -1.38
N LEU A 347 2.76 -15.20 -1.92
CA LEU A 347 1.77 -14.22 -1.49
C LEU A 347 0.63 -14.86 -0.71
N LEU A 348 0.12 -15.96 -1.23
CA LEU A 348 -1.09 -16.63 -0.76
C LEU A 348 -0.87 -18.13 -0.75
N GLU A 349 -1.32 -18.77 0.33
CA GLU A 349 -1.30 -20.22 0.45
C GLU A 349 -2.68 -20.74 0.91
N THR A 350 -3.01 -21.94 0.48
CA THR A 350 -4.20 -22.63 0.93
C THR A 350 -4.01 -23.19 2.35
N THR A 351 -5.08 -23.79 2.87
CA THR A 351 -5.03 -24.56 4.11
C THR A 351 -4.31 -25.91 3.92
N ASP A 352 -3.97 -26.56 5.05
CA ASP A 352 -3.36 -27.91 5.05
C ASP A 352 -4.33 -28.97 4.50
N ASP A 353 -5.65 -28.71 4.54
CA ASP A 353 -6.71 -29.60 4.05
C ASP A 353 -6.97 -29.44 2.55
N SER A 354 -6.08 -28.78 1.83
CA SER A 354 -6.18 -28.63 0.38
C SER A 354 -5.38 -29.69 -0.35
N ILE A 355 -5.79 -29.97 -1.59
CA ILE A 355 -5.08 -30.89 -2.50
C ILE A 355 -5.01 -30.29 -3.91
N GLY A 356 -3.88 -30.50 -4.59
CA GLY A 356 -3.73 -30.26 -6.03
C GLY A 356 -3.89 -31.56 -6.80
N THR A 357 -4.91 -31.67 -7.65
CA THR A 357 -5.14 -32.85 -8.50
C THR A 357 -4.86 -32.53 -9.95
N SER A 358 -4.10 -33.39 -10.63
CA SER A 358 -3.82 -33.28 -12.07
C SER A 358 -4.81 -34.03 -12.94
N SER A 359 -5.80 -34.73 -12.36
CA SER A 359 -6.82 -35.44 -13.11
C SER A 359 -8.16 -35.44 -12.35
N ILE A 360 -9.24 -35.26 -13.12
CA ILE A 360 -10.59 -35.36 -12.59
C ILE A 360 -11.22 -36.64 -13.17
N PRO A 361 -11.55 -37.64 -12.32
CA PRO A 361 -12.19 -38.84 -12.77
C PRO A 361 -13.57 -38.55 -13.42
N PRO A 362 -14.02 -39.36 -14.40
CA PRO A 362 -15.35 -39.19 -14.99
C PRO A 362 -16.50 -39.27 -13.97
N SER A 363 -16.27 -39.93 -12.83
CA SER A 363 -17.23 -40.00 -11.73
C SER A 363 -17.38 -38.72 -10.94
N GLY A 364 -16.52 -37.72 -11.15
CA GLY A 364 -16.44 -36.49 -10.37
C GLY A 364 -15.97 -36.67 -8.92
N ARG A 365 -15.72 -37.93 -8.49
CA ARG A 365 -15.23 -38.21 -7.13
C ARG A 365 -13.71 -38.14 -7.10
N ILE A 366 -13.19 -37.10 -6.48
CA ILE A 366 -11.75 -36.92 -6.28
C ILE A 366 -11.35 -37.60 -4.98
N ASP A 367 -10.32 -38.46 -5.03
CA ASP A 367 -9.74 -39.08 -3.86
C ASP A 367 -8.75 -38.08 -3.20
N PRO A 368 -9.03 -37.53 -1.98
CA PRO A 368 -8.17 -36.60 -1.34
C PRO A 368 -6.77 -37.13 -0.99
N ARG A 369 -6.57 -38.46 -1.13
CA ARG A 369 -5.27 -39.10 -0.86
C ARG A 369 -4.35 -39.08 -2.08
N LYS A 370 -4.93 -38.81 -3.28
CA LYS A 370 -4.20 -38.77 -4.55
C LYS A 370 -4.06 -37.33 -5.00
N GLY A 371 -2.89 -36.74 -4.76
CA GLY A 371 -2.60 -35.37 -5.18
C GLY A 371 -1.53 -34.74 -4.31
N LYS A 372 -1.11 -33.55 -4.72
CA LYS A 372 -0.16 -32.73 -3.98
C LYS A 372 -0.88 -32.11 -2.77
N LYS A 373 -0.43 -32.45 -1.57
CA LYS A 373 -1.06 -31.96 -0.32
C LYS A 373 -0.71 -30.49 -0.05
N GLY A 374 -1.66 -29.78 0.58
CA GLY A 374 -1.46 -28.44 1.07
C GLY A 374 -0.48 -28.31 2.25
N PRO A 375 -0.08 -27.08 2.61
CA PRO A 375 -0.52 -25.83 1.98
C PRO A 375 0.07 -25.63 0.57
N LEU A 376 -0.74 -25.14 -0.37
CA LEU A 376 -0.35 -24.91 -1.76
C LEU A 376 -0.31 -23.41 -2.05
N THR A 377 0.75 -22.95 -2.69
CA THR A 377 0.90 -21.54 -3.09
C THR A 377 0.02 -21.26 -4.31
N LEU A 378 -0.82 -20.21 -4.25
CA LEU A 378 -1.72 -19.80 -5.33
C LEU A 378 -1.27 -18.54 -6.07
N ALA A 379 -0.45 -17.72 -5.42
CA ALA A 379 0.12 -16.53 -6.04
C ALA A 379 1.52 -16.24 -5.48
N ALA A 380 2.38 -15.69 -6.35
CA ALA A 380 3.75 -15.34 -6.03
C ALA A 380 4.12 -13.99 -6.67
N ALA A 381 4.99 -13.24 -6.00
CA ALA A 381 5.58 -12.01 -6.50
C ALA A 381 7.08 -12.15 -6.66
N GLY A 382 7.62 -11.67 -7.76
CA GLY A 382 9.05 -11.72 -8.04
C GLY A 382 9.63 -10.40 -8.51
N THR A 383 10.91 -10.22 -8.21
CA THR A 383 11.71 -9.10 -8.71
C THR A 383 12.87 -9.65 -9.53
N TYR A 384 13.04 -9.15 -10.75
CA TYR A 384 14.16 -9.45 -11.62
C TYR A 384 15.27 -8.41 -11.41
N ASN A 385 16.50 -8.87 -11.16
CA ASN A 385 17.65 -8.02 -10.85
C ASN A 385 18.22 -7.37 -12.13
N SER A 386 17.53 -6.35 -12.61
CA SER A 386 17.96 -5.45 -13.69
C SER A 386 18.05 -4.01 -13.18
N THR A 387 18.48 -3.08 -14.02
CA THR A 387 18.53 -1.65 -13.70
C THR A 387 17.77 -0.87 -14.77
N PRO A 388 16.56 -0.38 -14.49
CA PRO A 388 15.77 -0.55 -13.25
C PRO A 388 15.31 -2.00 -13.04
N PRO A 389 14.93 -2.41 -11.79
CA PRO A 389 14.50 -3.77 -11.51
C PRO A 389 13.14 -4.07 -12.15
N GLY A 390 13.05 -5.25 -12.80
CA GLY A 390 11.79 -5.78 -13.29
C GLY A 390 10.96 -6.38 -12.15
N ARG A 391 9.63 -6.36 -12.29
CA ARG A 391 8.72 -6.97 -11.31
C ARG A 391 7.67 -7.81 -11.99
N PHE A 392 7.31 -8.91 -11.37
CA PHE A 392 6.24 -9.75 -11.86
C PHE A 392 5.42 -10.35 -10.73
N VAL A 393 4.16 -10.62 -11.02
CA VAL A 393 3.27 -11.38 -10.15
C VAL A 393 2.66 -12.50 -10.97
N VAL A 394 2.62 -13.71 -10.41
CA VAL A 394 1.99 -14.87 -11.02
C VAL A 394 0.85 -15.31 -10.12
N VAL A 395 -0.34 -15.51 -10.70
CA VAL A 395 -1.55 -16.00 -10.03
C VAL A 395 -2.04 -17.22 -10.78
N GLY A 396 -2.35 -18.31 -10.08
CA GLY A 396 -2.75 -19.60 -10.67
C GLY A 396 -4.16 -19.62 -11.27
N THR A 397 -4.83 -18.48 -11.42
CA THR A 397 -6.11 -18.35 -12.11
C THR A 397 -6.38 -16.93 -12.57
N SER A 398 -7.00 -16.78 -13.73
CA SER A 398 -7.48 -15.48 -14.22
C SER A 398 -8.88 -15.14 -13.68
N LEU A 399 -9.59 -16.15 -13.21
CA LEU A 399 -10.97 -16.02 -12.75
C LEU A 399 -11.09 -15.17 -11.49
N ALA A 400 -10.02 -15.07 -10.67
CA ALA A 400 -9.98 -14.23 -9.49
C ALA A 400 -10.13 -12.72 -9.80
N ALA A 401 -9.86 -12.31 -11.05
CA ALA A 401 -9.98 -10.93 -11.52
C ALA A 401 -11.26 -10.63 -12.30
N GLN A 402 -12.12 -11.63 -12.54
CA GLN A 402 -13.38 -11.46 -13.26
C GLN A 402 -14.38 -10.56 -12.53
N ASN A 403 -15.30 -9.98 -13.29
CA ASN A 403 -16.37 -9.12 -12.77
C ASN A 403 -17.16 -9.77 -11.62
N SER A 404 -17.43 -11.08 -11.73
CA SER A 404 -18.11 -11.86 -10.69
C SER A 404 -17.33 -11.92 -9.37
N MET A 405 -16.00 -11.89 -9.38
CA MET A 405 -15.16 -11.97 -8.19
C MET A 405 -14.83 -10.59 -7.63
N VAL A 406 -14.31 -9.68 -8.47
CA VAL A 406 -13.95 -8.33 -8.01
C VAL A 406 -15.14 -7.44 -7.71
N GLY A 407 -16.32 -7.75 -8.25
CA GLY A 407 -17.58 -7.08 -7.93
C GLY A 407 -18.29 -7.61 -6.69
N SER A 408 -17.92 -8.79 -6.19
CA SER A 408 -18.63 -9.48 -5.10
C SER A 408 -18.18 -9.02 -3.71
N ARG A 409 -19.13 -8.74 -2.82
CA ARG A 409 -18.89 -8.60 -1.38
C ARG A 409 -19.44 -9.82 -0.66
N PRO A 410 -18.75 -10.38 0.34
CA PRO A 410 -17.69 -9.82 1.18
C PRO A 410 -16.25 -10.18 0.75
N LEU A 411 -15.99 -10.52 -0.51
CA LEU A 411 -14.66 -10.88 -0.98
C LEU A 411 -13.78 -9.65 -1.22
N ASP A 412 -12.47 -9.80 -0.96
CA ASP A 412 -11.50 -8.72 -1.14
C ASP A 412 -10.59 -8.93 -2.36
N ASN A 413 -11.04 -9.70 -3.33
CA ASN A 413 -10.37 -9.87 -4.63
C ASN A 413 -10.13 -8.52 -5.32
N ARG A 414 -11.05 -7.59 -5.14
CA ARG A 414 -10.93 -6.22 -5.60
C ARG A 414 -9.65 -5.56 -5.10
N ASP A 415 -9.44 -5.53 -3.79
CA ASP A 415 -8.31 -4.85 -3.17
C ASP A 415 -7.01 -5.61 -3.45
N LEU A 416 -7.06 -6.94 -3.56
CA LEU A 416 -5.92 -7.74 -4.00
C LEU A 416 -5.44 -7.32 -5.40
N MET A 417 -6.36 -7.21 -6.39
CA MET A 417 -5.99 -6.84 -7.77
C MET A 417 -5.44 -5.41 -7.85
N VAL A 418 -6.03 -4.49 -7.10
CA VAL A 418 -5.54 -3.09 -7.00
C VAL A 418 -4.16 -3.06 -6.34
N ASN A 419 -3.96 -3.79 -5.23
CA ASN A 419 -2.68 -3.85 -4.54
C ASN A 419 -1.57 -4.47 -5.40
N ILE A 420 -1.87 -5.51 -6.18
CA ILE A 420 -0.94 -6.10 -7.14
C ILE A 420 -0.49 -5.04 -8.16
N ASN A 421 -1.43 -4.31 -8.78
CA ASN A 421 -1.10 -3.30 -9.77
C ASN A 421 -0.35 -2.11 -9.15
N ASN A 422 -0.72 -1.70 -7.93
CA ASN A 422 -0.01 -0.66 -7.19
C ASN A 422 1.43 -1.07 -6.86
N TRP A 423 1.65 -2.31 -6.43
CA TRP A 423 3.01 -2.81 -6.17
C TRP A 423 3.83 -2.92 -7.44
N LEU A 424 3.24 -3.43 -8.52
CA LEU A 424 3.92 -3.50 -9.83
C LEU A 424 4.29 -2.11 -10.34
N SER A 425 3.40 -1.12 -10.24
CA SER A 425 3.63 0.25 -10.74
C SER A 425 4.46 1.12 -9.81
N SER A 426 4.69 0.71 -8.55
CA SER A 426 5.45 1.48 -7.57
C SER A 426 6.95 1.45 -7.90
N ASP A 427 7.56 2.62 -7.92
CA ASP A 427 9.01 2.71 -7.89
C ASP A 427 9.52 2.38 -6.48
N GLU A 428 10.78 1.96 -6.36
CA GLU A 428 11.38 1.50 -5.10
C GLU A 428 11.32 2.51 -3.95
N ASP A 429 11.21 3.80 -4.26
CA ASP A 429 11.11 4.87 -3.27
C ASP A 429 9.88 4.77 -2.35
N LEU A 430 8.82 4.03 -2.74
CA LEU A 430 7.60 3.85 -1.94
C LEU A 430 7.69 2.67 -0.96
N ILE A 431 8.54 1.68 -1.23
CA ILE A 431 8.63 0.45 -0.41
C ILE A 431 9.36 0.70 0.92
N SER A 432 10.06 1.81 1.05
CA SER A 432 10.89 2.14 2.22
C SER A 432 10.14 2.86 3.35
N ILE A 433 8.87 3.26 3.16
CA ILE A 433 8.08 3.85 4.24
C ILE A 433 7.54 2.71 5.11
N ARG A 434 8.40 2.22 6.02
CA ARG A 434 7.94 1.26 7.03
C ARG A 434 7.13 2.00 8.08
N PRO A 435 5.87 1.58 8.37
CA PRO A 435 5.16 2.08 9.52
C PRO A 435 6.02 1.86 10.76
N LYS A 436 6.13 2.87 11.59
CA LYS A 436 6.77 2.69 12.91
C LYS A 436 5.90 1.69 13.68
N PRO A 437 6.47 0.57 14.19
CA PRO A 437 5.68 -0.38 14.94
C PRO A 437 5.03 0.33 16.12
N PRO A 438 3.72 0.10 16.38
CA PRO A 438 3.08 0.63 17.57
C PRO A 438 3.84 0.08 18.79
N GLU A 439 4.40 0.95 19.62
CA GLU A 439 4.93 0.55 20.92
C GLU A 439 3.76 0.24 21.85
N GLU A 440 3.31 -0.98 21.84
CA GLU A 440 2.58 -1.52 22.97
C GLU A 440 3.59 -1.80 24.10
N ARG A 441 3.94 -0.77 24.86
CA ARG A 441 4.51 -0.96 26.19
C ARG A 441 3.36 -0.97 27.17
N PRO A 442 2.82 -2.11 27.56
CA PRO A 442 2.02 -2.18 28.77
C PRO A 442 2.95 -1.70 29.89
N LEU A 443 2.50 -0.71 30.64
CA LEU A 443 3.17 -0.27 31.86
C LEU A 443 3.21 -1.48 32.81
N ASN A 444 4.23 -2.30 32.68
CA ASN A 444 4.51 -3.40 33.60
C ASN A 444 5.01 -2.80 34.92
N LEU A 445 4.07 -2.22 35.65
CA LEU A 445 4.29 -1.83 37.04
C LEU A 445 4.33 -3.13 37.87
N THR A 446 5.54 -3.62 38.08
CA THR A 446 5.74 -4.68 39.09
C THR A 446 5.18 -4.19 40.43
N THR A 447 4.61 -5.10 41.22
CA THR A 447 4.02 -4.81 42.53
C THR A 447 5.00 -4.03 43.44
N GLN A 448 6.30 -4.26 43.29
CA GLN A 448 7.34 -3.49 43.98
C GLN A 448 7.41 -2.02 43.55
N LYS A 449 7.31 -1.73 42.25
CA LYS A 449 7.33 -0.34 41.75
C LYS A 449 6.03 0.41 42.12
N LEU A 450 4.92 -0.30 42.16
CA LEU A 450 3.62 0.25 42.58
C LEU A 450 3.65 0.59 44.06
N ASN A 451 4.15 -0.31 44.91
CA ASN A 451 4.34 -0.08 46.33
C ASN A 451 5.33 1.07 46.61
N PHE A 452 6.43 1.14 45.86
CA PHE A 452 7.39 2.23 46.00
C PHE A 452 6.76 3.59 45.64
N ALA A 453 6.03 3.68 44.54
CA ALA A 453 5.32 4.89 44.14
C ALA A 453 4.25 5.30 45.15
N PHE A 454 3.52 4.33 45.72
CA PHE A 454 2.53 4.53 46.77
C PHE A 454 3.17 5.12 48.05
N TRP A 455 4.23 4.49 48.57
CA TRP A 455 4.93 4.98 49.78
C TRP A 455 5.59 6.31 49.55
N LEU A 456 6.16 6.55 48.38
CA LEU A 456 6.78 7.85 48.07
C LEU A 456 5.77 8.99 48.07
N SER A 457 4.59 8.80 47.43
CA SER A 457 3.59 9.84 47.27
C SER A 457 2.74 10.06 48.53
N ILE A 458 2.39 9.02 49.28
CA ILE A 458 1.44 9.14 50.40
C ILE A 458 2.19 9.35 51.74
N VAL A 459 3.41 8.88 51.89
CA VAL A 459 4.13 8.94 53.17
C VAL A 459 5.30 9.89 53.09
N VAL A 460 6.22 9.69 52.15
CA VAL A 460 7.47 10.46 52.11
C VAL A 460 7.23 11.95 51.77
N PHE A 461 6.42 12.22 50.75
CA PHE A 461 6.12 13.60 50.33
C PHE A 461 5.39 14.43 51.41
N PRO A 462 4.37 13.95 52.10
CA PRO A 462 3.74 14.67 53.22
C PRO A 462 4.67 14.83 54.42
N LEU A 463 5.49 13.81 54.75
CA LEU A 463 6.46 13.93 55.83
C LEU A 463 7.53 15.00 55.59
N VAL A 464 7.99 15.10 54.33
CA VAL A 464 8.93 16.16 53.93
C VAL A 464 8.28 17.54 54.09
N VAL A 465 7.02 17.71 53.66
CA VAL A 465 6.30 18.98 53.81
C VAL A 465 6.10 19.35 55.29
N VAL A 466 5.69 18.37 56.11
CA VAL A 466 5.53 18.56 57.58
C VAL A 466 6.89 18.88 58.23
N GLY A 467 7.96 18.17 57.84
CA GLY A 467 9.31 18.42 58.34
C GLY A 467 9.82 19.85 58.01
N PHE A 468 9.62 20.29 56.75
CA PHE A 468 9.93 21.68 56.38
C PHE A 468 9.05 22.70 57.14
N GLY A 469 7.78 22.41 57.37
CA GLY A 469 6.88 23.23 58.18
C GLY A 469 7.34 23.36 59.62
N ALA A 470 7.70 22.22 60.25
CA ALA A 470 8.22 22.20 61.63
C ALA A 470 9.58 22.93 61.75
N ALA A 471 10.48 22.70 60.79
CA ALA A 471 11.80 23.37 60.78
C ALA A 471 11.67 24.91 60.61
N THR A 472 10.78 25.37 59.75
CA THR A 472 10.52 26.80 59.58
C THR A 472 9.82 27.41 60.78
N TRP A 473 8.92 26.66 61.42
CA TRP A 473 8.29 27.09 62.67
C TRP A 473 9.31 27.22 63.82
N TRP A 474 10.22 26.20 63.92
CA TRP A 474 11.29 26.23 64.96
C TRP A 474 12.29 27.37 64.76
N LYS A 475 12.63 27.69 63.50
CA LYS A 475 13.56 28.77 63.14
C LYS A 475 12.95 30.18 63.34
N ARG A 476 11.64 30.30 63.45
CA ARG A 476 10.92 31.55 63.69
C ARG A 476 10.55 31.78 65.17
N ARG A 477 10.82 30.84 66.05
CA ARG A 477 10.69 30.94 67.48
C ARG A 477 12.03 31.32 68.12
#